data_ba710527100e0f428b9ea05e78fd1baf
#
_entry.id   ba710527100e0f428b9ea05e78fd1baf
#
_cell.length_a   1.000
_cell.length_b   1.000
_cell.length_c   1.000
_cell.angle_alpha   90.00
_cell.angle_beta   90.00
_cell.angle_gamma   90.00
#
_symmetry.space_group_name_H-M   'P 1'
#
loop_
_entity.id
_entity.type
_entity.pdbx_description
1 polymer ?
#
loop_
_entity_poly.entity_id
_entity_poly.type
_entity_poly.pdbx_seq_one_letter_code
_entity_poly.pdbx_strand_id
1 'polypeptide(L)'
;MAESAEVQAWLDYFNYTNPGTGSKAGISETFLAYARSNANQGKKPPALTLTAKDQNYYEDMQSQFRSYGIDDPSGTLAKELFDLLVKGYSGDALDLKLRDTEAYQKRFAGNKGLRDKGFNTYSPAQYISVEDSMRESMGYYGIPKEMQTKDYLAGIIGNAISAKELTDRVASAAQVVYSSPASVRDEYVRMYGISSGDLIAGFLDPKVAEPIIQKRVATATVGGAAKDQGVQTSLAEQIATATPDITYTQAAQGFAEAQQLGVRGERLSSIYGDQYGIQEATQETFGLAGAAKAETTKKKLASKERAAFSGSSGIRAGSLAQDNKSL
;
A
#
# COMPACT_ATOMS: atom_id res chain seq x y z
N MET A 1 23.97 19.20 -33.47
CA MET A 1 22.77 18.35 -33.61
C MET A 1 22.99 17.13 -32.75
N ALA A 2 21.98 16.70 -32.02
CA ALA A 2 22.07 15.45 -31.25
C ALA A 2 22.11 14.27 -32.22
N GLU A 3 22.94 13.27 -31.92
CA GLU A 3 23.02 12.03 -32.70
C GLU A 3 21.72 11.22 -32.48
N SER A 4 21.41 10.31 -33.44
CA SER A 4 20.26 9.43 -33.26
C SER A 4 20.48 8.44 -32.09
N ALA A 5 19.40 7.90 -31.54
CA ALA A 5 19.47 6.92 -30.44
C ALA A 5 20.30 5.68 -30.79
N GLU A 6 20.25 5.26 -32.06
CA GLU A 6 21.01 4.12 -32.55
C GLU A 6 22.52 4.44 -32.64
N VAL A 7 22.87 5.63 -33.07
CA VAL A 7 24.28 6.10 -33.09
C VAL A 7 24.79 6.23 -31.66
N GLN A 8 23.96 6.78 -30.76
CA GLN A 8 24.33 6.90 -29.35
C GLN A 8 24.60 5.54 -28.69
N ALA A 9 23.79 4.52 -28.99
CA ALA A 9 24.01 3.16 -28.48
C ALA A 9 25.37 2.58 -28.91
N TRP A 10 25.83 2.85 -30.16
CA TRP A 10 27.16 2.45 -30.60
C TRP A 10 28.28 3.25 -29.93
N LEU A 11 28.06 4.52 -29.62
CA LEU A 11 29.02 5.37 -28.90
C LEU A 11 29.15 4.90 -27.43
N ASP A 12 28.05 4.58 -26.75
CA ASP A 12 28.06 4.04 -25.40
C ASP A 12 28.78 2.68 -25.34
N TYR A 13 28.53 1.78 -26.30
CA TYR A 13 29.25 0.51 -26.42
C TYR A 13 30.76 0.72 -26.60
N PHE A 14 31.17 1.66 -27.45
CA PHE A 14 32.58 1.95 -27.65
C PHE A 14 33.25 2.54 -26.38
N ASN A 15 32.61 3.48 -25.77
CA ASN A 15 33.14 4.12 -24.54
C ASN A 15 33.29 3.12 -23.40
N TYR A 16 32.38 2.18 -23.26
CA TYR A 16 32.46 1.11 -22.27
C TYR A 16 33.60 0.12 -22.58
N THR A 17 33.73 -0.30 -23.83
CA THR A 17 34.74 -1.28 -24.24
C THR A 17 36.17 -0.71 -24.34
N ASN A 18 36.28 0.64 -24.38
CA ASN A 18 37.57 1.35 -24.49
C ASN A 18 37.63 2.51 -23.47
N PRO A 19 37.61 2.22 -22.17
CA PRO A 19 37.60 3.26 -21.14
C PRO A 19 38.86 4.13 -21.23
N GLY A 20 38.67 5.43 -21.26
CA GLY A 20 39.75 6.43 -21.37
C GLY A 20 39.97 7.04 -22.77
N THR A 21 39.32 6.51 -23.79
CA THR A 21 39.46 7.06 -25.15
C THR A 21 38.33 8.05 -25.51
N GLY A 22 37.25 8.11 -24.74
CA GLY A 22 36.01 8.77 -25.17
C GLY A 22 35.54 10.01 -24.42
N SER A 23 36.04 10.34 -23.25
CA SER A 23 35.31 11.34 -22.42
C SER A 23 35.90 12.74 -22.34
N LYS A 24 37.16 12.96 -22.75
CA LYS A 24 37.78 14.30 -22.70
C LYS A 24 38.47 14.75 -23.98
N ALA A 25 38.69 13.84 -24.95
CA ALA A 25 39.40 14.15 -26.19
C ALA A 25 38.52 14.18 -27.45
N GLY A 26 37.19 14.11 -27.28
CA GLY A 26 36.27 13.97 -28.41
C GLY A 26 36.35 12.53 -29.02
N ILE A 27 35.16 11.98 -29.30
CA ILE A 27 35.03 10.71 -30.04
C ILE A 27 35.77 10.89 -31.35
N SER A 28 36.72 9.98 -31.66
CA SER A 28 37.44 10.09 -32.95
C SER A 28 36.43 10.08 -34.11
N GLU A 29 36.62 10.96 -35.08
CA GLU A 29 35.75 11.05 -36.26
C GLU A 29 35.59 9.70 -36.95
N THR A 30 36.63 8.88 -36.93
CA THR A 30 36.64 7.53 -37.48
C THR A 30 35.61 6.61 -36.79
N PHE A 31 35.53 6.71 -35.43
CA PHE A 31 34.55 5.88 -34.69
C PHE A 31 33.13 6.42 -34.83
N LEU A 32 32.98 7.73 -34.90
CA LEU A 32 31.67 8.34 -35.13
C LEU A 32 31.14 7.96 -36.54
N ALA A 33 32.00 7.94 -37.54
CA ALA A 33 31.66 7.46 -38.88
C ALA A 33 31.27 5.98 -38.86
N TYR A 34 32.00 5.14 -38.12
CA TYR A 34 31.68 3.73 -37.94
C TYR A 34 30.34 3.52 -37.25
N ALA A 35 30.07 4.25 -36.14
CA ALA A 35 28.80 4.20 -35.41
C ALA A 35 27.60 4.59 -36.32
N ARG A 36 27.73 5.69 -37.07
CA ARG A 36 26.71 6.14 -38.03
C ARG A 36 26.50 5.12 -39.16
N SER A 37 27.56 4.52 -39.68
CA SER A 37 27.47 3.51 -40.75
C SER A 37 26.71 2.27 -40.26
N ASN A 38 27.00 1.78 -39.08
CA ASN A 38 26.30 0.60 -38.51
C ASN A 38 24.84 0.90 -38.15
N ALA A 39 24.57 2.07 -37.55
CA ALA A 39 23.22 2.52 -37.27
C ALA A 39 22.37 2.65 -38.54
N ASN A 40 22.91 3.26 -39.61
CA ASN A 40 22.23 3.39 -40.88
C ASN A 40 21.96 2.04 -41.58
N GLN A 41 22.74 0.99 -41.26
CA GLN A 41 22.51 -0.37 -41.70
C GLN A 41 21.55 -1.16 -40.80
N GLY A 42 20.94 -0.52 -39.78
CA GLY A 42 20.07 -1.17 -38.83
C GLY A 42 20.78 -2.16 -37.89
N LYS A 43 22.12 -2.15 -37.87
CA LYS A 43 22.90 -3.00 -36.99
C LYS A 43 22.85 -2.43 -35.56
N LYS A 44 22.64 -3.31 -34.58
CA LYS A 44 22.73 -2.98 -33.16
C LYS A 44 24.12 -3.33 -32.62
N PRO A 45 24.67 -2.52 -31.67
CA PRO A 45 25.88 -2.93 -30.99
C PRO A 45 25.66 -4.26 -30.27
N PRO A 46 26.70 -5.06 -30.01
CA PRO A 46 26.61 -6.23 -29.15
C PRO A 46 26.01 -5.84 -27.78
N ALA A 47 25.32 -6.77 -27.15
CA ALA A 47 24.83 -6.54 -25.80
C ALA A 47 26.00 -6.21 -24.89
N LEU A 48 25.88 -5.11 -24.14
CA LEU A 48 26.88 -4.72 -23.15
C LEU A 48 26.81 -5.70 -22.00
N THR A 49 27.94 -6.33 -21.69
CA THR A 49 28.12 -7.16 -20.51
C THR A 49 29.12 -6.47 -19.60
N LEU A 50 28.81 -6.41 -18.32
CA LEU A 50 29.73 -5.85 -17.32
C LEU A 50 31.03 -6.68 -17.27
N THR A 51 32.16 -6.02 -17.09
CA THR A 51 33.40 -6.72 -16.75
C THR A 51 33.23 -7.42 -15.39
N ALA A 52 34.06 -8.44 -15.09
CA ALA A 52 33.96 -9.12 -13.81
C ALA A 52 34.12 -8.15 -12.61
N LYS A 53 34.96 -7.11 -12.77
CA LYS A 53 35.11 -6.06 -11.76
C LYS A 53 33.85 -5.21 -11.60
N ASP A 54 33.24 -4.80 -12.71
CA ASP A 54 32.04 -3.99 -12.68
C ASP A 54 30.83 -4.81 -12.23
N GLN A 55 30.80 -6.11 -12.53
CA GLN A 55 29.76 -7.03 -12.05
C GLN A 55 29.80 -7.15 -10.50
N ASN A 56 30.96 -7.35 -9.93
CA ASN A 56 31.12 -7.38 -8.46
C ASN A 56 30.68 -6.05 -7.84
N TYR A 57 31.09 -4.94 -8.43
CA TYR A 57 30.70 -3.61 -7.95
C TYR A 57 29.19 -3.38 -8.08
N TYR A 58 28.59 -3.84 -9.15
CA TYR A 58 27.13 -3.77 -9.36
C TYR A 58 26.35 -4.56 -8.29
N GLU A 59 26.80 -5.77 -7.96
CA GLU A 59 26.21 -6.61 -6.92
C GLU A 59 26.35 -6.00 -5.53
N ASP A 60 27.53 -5.45 -5.21
CA ASP A 60 27.81 -4.75 -3.97
C ASP A 60 26.91 -3.52 -3.81
N MET A 61 26.76 -2.71 -4.86
CA MET A 61 25.88 -1.54 -4.83
C MET A 61 24.41 -1.91 -4.70
N GLN A 62 23.95 -2.97 -5.34
CA GLN A 62 22.58 -3.48 -5.15
C GLN A 62 22.35 -3.97 -3.72
N SER A 63 23.35 -4.63 -3.12
CA SER A 63 23.30 -5.05 -1.73
C SER A 63 23.21 -3.84 -0.79
N GLN A 64 24.01 -2.82 -1.07
CA GLN A 64 23.99 -1.57 -0.32
C GLN A 64 22.64 -0.82 -0.44
N PHE A 65 22.04 -0.76 -1.64
CA PHE A 65 20.71 -0.17 -1.80
C PHE A 65 19.65 -0.90 -1.00
N ARG A 66 19.70 -2.23 -0.99
CA ARG A 66 18.80 -3.04 -0.15
C ARG A 66 19.01 -2.76 1.34
N SER A 67 20.25 -2.62 1.79
CA SER A 67 20.56 -2.26 3.18
C SER A 67 20.04 -0.86 3.55
N TYR A 68 19.96 0.04 2.59
CA TYR A 68 19.34 1.37 2.77
C TYR A 68 17.81 1.34 2.70
N GLY A 69 17.23 0.18 2.42
CA GLY A 69 15.78 0.02 2.25
C GLY A 69 15.25 0.77 1.04
N ILE A 70 16.07 0.85 -0.02
CA ILE A 70 15.61 1.33 -1.33
C ILE A 70 14.93 0.17 -2.01
N ASP A 71 13.59 0.26 -2.15
CA ASP A 71 12.80 -0.69 -2.91
C ASP A 71 12.85 -0.31 -4.38
N ASP A 72 13.28 -1.22 -5.23
CA ASP A 72 13.32 -1.06 -6.68
C ASP A 72 12.55 -2.19 -7.39
N PRO A 73 11.22 -2.27 -7.17
CA PRO A 73 10.41 -3.36 -7.74
C PRO A 73 10.34 -3.32 -9.27
N SER A 74 10.59 -2.15 -9.87
CA SER A 74 10.64 -1.98 -11.33
C SER A 74 12.00 -2.30 -11.94
N GLY A 75 13.04 -2.46 -11.12
CA GLY A 75 14.42 -2.57 -11.57
C GLY A 75 14.99 -1.28 -12.19
N THR A 76 14.33 -0.14 -11.99
CA THR A 76 14.74 1.13 -12.60
C THR A 76 16.09 1.59 -12.08
N LEU A 77 16.30 1.55 -10.76
CA LEU A 77 17.58 1.93 -10.16
C LEU A 77 18.70 0.96 -10.55
N ALA A 78 18.41 -0.34 -10.60
CA ALA A 78 19.35 -1.35 -11.06
C ALA A 78 19.78 -1.09 -12.52
N LYS A 79 18.83 -0.71 -13.38
CA LYS A 79 19.10 -0.31 -14.76
C LYS A 79 19.91 0.97 -14.84
N GLU A 80 19.56 2.00 -14.06
CA GLU A 80 20.31 3.26 -14.02
C GLU A 80 21.74 3.03 -13.54
N LEU A 81 21.95 2.20 -12.52
CA LEU A 81 23.27 1.79 -12.07
C LEU A 81 24.07 1.10 -13.20
N PHE A 82 23.45 0.14 -13.88
CA PHE A 82 24.06 -0.54 -15.01
C PHE A 82 24.46 0.45 -16.12
N ASP A 83 23.55 1.33 -16.51
CA ASP A 83 23.79 2.34 -17.56
C ASP A 83 24.93 3.31 -17.17
N LEU A 84 25.03 3.69 -15.89
CA LEU A 84 26.11 4.54 -15.40
C LEU A 84 27.48 3.83 -15.42
N LEU A 85 27.52 2.56 -15.03
CA LEU A 85 28.72 1.73 -15.09
C LEU A 85 29.19 1.56 -16.55
N VAL A 86 28.26 1.27 -17.45
CA VAL A 86 28.53 1.18 -18.90
C VAL A 86 29.08 2.48 -19.46
N LYS A 87 28.63 3.64 -18.97
CA LYS A 87 29.16 4.96 -19.32
C LYS A 87 30.52 5.27 -18.68
N GLY A 88 31.07 4.35 -17.89
CA GLY A 88 32.39 4.49 -17.26
C GLY A 88 32.41 5.30 -15.99
N TYR A 89 31.25 5.59 -15.37
CA TYR A 89 31.20 6.20 -14.05
C TYR A 89 31.69 5.20 -13.00
N SER A 90 32.47 5.67 -12.03
CA SER A 90 32.97 4.87 -10.90
C SER A 90 33.29 5.75 -9.70
N GLY A 91 33.35 5.16 -8.51
CA GLY A 91 33.67 5.86 -7.26
C GLY A 91 32.75 7.06 -7.01
N ASP A 92 33.30 8.17 -6.51
CA ASP A 92 32.55 9.37 -6.10
C ASP A 92 31.66 9.95 -7.22
N ALA A 93 32.10 9.85 -8.48
CA ALA A 93 31.33 10.34 -9.63
C ALA A 93 30.05 9.52 -9.85
N LEU A 94 30.12 8.21 -9.64
CA LEU A 94 28.98 7.31 -9.71
C LEU A 94 28.03 7.58 -8.52
N ASP A 95 28.57 7.69 -7.30
CA ASP A 95 27.77 7.99 -6.11
C ASP A 95 27.00 9.31 -6.25
N LEU A 96 27.64 10.33 -6.82
CA LEU A 96 26.99 11.60 -7.07
C LEU A 96 25.81 11.44 -8.05
N LYS A 97 26.00 10.67 -9.13
CA LYS A 97 24.94 10.40 -10.11
C LYS A 97 23.80 9.58 -9.54
N LEU A 98 24.10 8.58 -8.72
CA LEU A 98 23.09 7.77 -8.05
C LEU A 98 22.22 8.59 -7.09
N ARG A 99 22.80 9.61 -6.43
CA ARG A 99 22.04 10.54 -5.56
C ARG A 99 21.03 11.39 -6.33
N ASP A 100 21.25 11.59 -7.63
CA ASP A 100 20.34 12.32 -8.51
C ASP A 100 19.18 11.44 -9.01
N THR A 101 19.22 10.12 -8.81
CA THR A 101 18.17 9.20 -9.23
C THR A 101 16.89 9.40 -8.43
N GLU A 102 15.73 9.20 -9.08
CA GLU A 102 14.42 9.35 -8.45
C GLU A 102 14.26 8.40 -7.24
N ALA A 103 14.71 7.15 -7.37
CA ALA A 103 14.61 6.16 -6.30
C ALA A 103 15.40 6.58 -5.05
N TYR A 104 16.63 7.11 -5.23
CA TYR A 104 17.43 7.62 -4.13
C TYR A 104 16.79 8.85 -3.49
N GLN A 105 16.36 9.81 -4.30
CA GLN A 105 15.73 11.04 -3.81
C GLN A 105 14.43 10.75 -3.06
N LYS A 106 13.63 9.80 -3.55
CA LYS A 106 12.41 9.35 -2.86
C LYS A 106 12.74 8.69 -1.51
N ARG A 107 13.75 7.83 -1.48
CA ARG A 107 14.15 7.15 -0.22
C ARG A 107 14.65 8.13 0.85
N PHE A 108 15.39 9.16 0.45
CA PHE A 108 15.99 10.16 1.33
C PHE A 108 15.35 11.54 1.16
N ALA A 109 14.02 11.58 0.98
CA ALA A 109 13.28 12.80 0.62
C ALA A 109 13.45 13.94 1.65
N GLY A 110 13.62 13.62 2.94
CA GLY A 110 13.88 14.61 3.99
C GLY A 110 15.15 15.44 3.76
N ASN A 111 16.16 14.88 3.07
CA ASN A 111 17.38 15.62 2.74
C ASN A 111 17.12 16.81 1.80
N LYS A 112 16.08 16.74 0.95
CA LYS A 112 15.68 17.88 0.12
C LYS A 112 15.19 19.02 1.02
N GLY A 113 14.30 18.75 1.96
CA GLY A 113 13.78 19.75 2.88
C GLY A 113 14.87 20.39 3.76
N LEU A 114 15.88 19.60 4.19
CA LEU A 114 17.04 20.11 4.90
C LEU A 114 17.85 21.11 4.03
N ARG A 115 18.16 20.73 2.78
CA ARG A 115 18.85 21.63 1.82
C ARG A 115 18.09 22.92 1.57
N ASP A 116 16.79 22.81 1.32
CA ASP A 116 15.94 23.97 1.02
C ASP A 116 15.92 24.99 2.19
N LYS A 117 16.21 24.51 3.41
CA LYS A 117 16.32 25.32 4.64
C LYS A 117 17.76 25.69 5.02
N GLY A 118 18.75 25.32 4.20
CA GLY A 118 20.15 25.62 4.44
C GLY A 118 20.85 24.74 5.50
N PHE A 119 20.26 23.60 5.86
CA PHE A 119 20.87 22.63 6.76
C PHE A 119 21.72 21.58 6.02
N ASN A 120 22.67 21.00 6.73
CA ASN A 120 23.42 19.88 6.21
C ASN A 120 22.52 18.64 6.01
N THR A 121 22.73 17.95 4.90
CA THR A 121 22.03 16.69 4.61
C THR A 121 22.69 15.52 5.33
N TYR A 122 21.91 14.52 5.67
CA TYR A 122 22.42 13.26 6.22
C TYR A 122 22.97 12.36 5.12
N SER A 123 24.06 11.65 5.41
CA SER A 123 24.45 10.49 4.61
C SER A 123 23.39 9.39 4.74
N PRO A 124 23.32 8.40 3.82
CA PRO A 124 22.34 7.31 3.91
C PRO A 124 22.32 6.62 5.26
N ALA A 125 23.49 6.27 5.81
CA ALA A 125 23.59 5.60 7.11
C ALA A 125 23.10 6.49 8.27
N GLN A 126 23.45 7.78 8.26
CA GLN A 126 22.96 8.74 9.25
C GLN A 126 21.44 8.93 9.15
N TYR A 127 20.93 9.02 7.93
CA TYR A 127 19.49 9.19 7.70
C TYR A 127 18.69 8.01 8.27
N ILE A 128 19.13 6.78 7.98
CA ILE A 128 18.52 5.56 8.51
C ILE A 128 18.58 5.52 10.03
N SER A 129 19.76 5.83 10.62
CA SER A 129 19.90 5.88 12.07
C SER A 129 18.96 6.91 12.72
N VAL A 130 18.76 8.06 12.08
CA VAL A 130 17.79 9.08 12.54
C VAL A 130 16.36 8.55 12.45
N GLU A 131 15.98 7.94 11.31
CA GLU A 131 14.65 7.31 11.16
C GLU A 131 14.39 6.23 12.20
N ASP A 132 15.37 5.36 12.46
CA ASP A 132 15.24 4.27 13.41
C ASP A 132 15.09 4.80 14.84
N SER A 133 15.89 5.81 15.23
CA SER A 133 15.74 6.46 16.53
C SER A 133 14.39 7.14 16.71
N MET A 134 13.87 7.78 15.65
CA MET A 134 12.54 8.37 15.66
C MET A 134 11.45 7.30 15.79
N ARG A 135 11.56 6.21 15.03
CA ARG A 135 10.61 5.10 15.06
C ARG A 135 10.60 4.38 16.40
N GLU A 136 11.79 4.16 16.99
CA GLU A 136 11.93 3.57 18.32
C GLU A 136 11.23 4.43 19.39
N SER A 137 11.48 5.74 19.39
CA SER A 137 10.83 6.66 20.31
C SER A 137 9.31 6.65 20.14
N MET A 138 8.81 6.74 18.92
CA MET A 138 7.37 6.68 18.64
C MET A 138 6.76 5.33 19.04
N GLY A 139 7.47 4.23 18.75
CA GLY A 139 7.06 2.87 19.11
C GLY A 139 6.98 2.66 20.61
N TYR A 140 7.93 3.20 21.38
CA TYR A 140 7.93 3.12 22.84
C TYR A 140 6.65 3.69 23.45
N TYR A 141 6.16 4.80 22.92
CA TYR A 141 4.92 5.44 23.38
C TYR A 141 3.65 4.92 22.69
N GLY A 142 3.76 3.90 21.84
CA GLY A 142 2.62 3.27 21.17
C GLY A 142 1.95 4.15 20.11
N ILE A 143 2.68 5.11 19.53
CA ILE A 143 2.19 5.95 18.42
C ILE A 143 1.82 5.05 17.24
N PRO A 144 0.71 5.32 16.53
CA PRO A 144 0.26 4.52 15.40
C PRO A 144 1.33 4.31 14.32
N LYS A 145 1.35 3.12 13.69
CA LYS A 145 2.31 2.76 12.64
C LYS A 145 2.19 3.64 11.40
N GLU A 146 1.02 4.19 11.16
CA GLU A 146 0.73 5.16 10.11
C GLU A 146 1.59 6.42 10.22
N MET A 147 1.96 6.82 11.44
CA MET A 147 2.88 7.93 11.72
C MET A 147 4.36 7.51 11.84
N GLN A 148 4.67 6.23 11.63
CA GLN A 148 6.03 5.69 11.64
C GLN A 148 6.51 5.31 10.24
N THR A 149 5.79 5.73 9.20
CA THR A 149 6.15 5.46 7.80
C THR A 149 7.37 6.26 7.37
N LYS A 150 8.09 5.75 6.36
CA LYS A 150 9.25 6.46 5.77
C LYS A 150 8.86 7.87 5.30
N ASP A 151 7.70 8.03 4.68
CA ASP A 151 7.24 9.32 4.17
C ASP A 151 6.93 10.33 5.29
N TYR A 152 6.29 9.89 6.36
CA TYR A 152 6.03 10.74 7.53
C TYR A 152 7.34 11.19 8.20
N LEU A 153 8.26 10.25 8.43
CA LEU A 153 9.56 10.56 9.01
C LEU A 153 10.41 11.46 8.10
N ALA A 154 10.34 11.27 6.78
CA ALA A 154 10.99 12.16 5.82
C ALA A 154 10.45 13.59 5.92
N GLY A 155 9.14 13.76 6.16
CA GLY A 155 8.53 15.06 6.44
C GLY A 155 9.09 15.72 7.71
N ILE A 156 9.22 14.95 8.78
CA ILE A 156 9.81 15.42 10.06
C ILE A 156 11.28 15.85 9.85
N ILE A 157 12.08 15.00 9.21
CA ILE A 157 13.49 15.29 8.90
C ILE A 157 13.59 16.52 8.00
N GLY A 158 12.78 16.61 6.95
CA GLY A 158 12.74 17.75 6.03
C GLY A 158 12.31 19.06 6.69
N ASN A 159 11.60 18.98 7.82
CA ASN A 159 11.30 20.13 8.67
C ASN A 159 12.43 20.47 9.65
N ALA A 160 13.58 19.81 9.54
CA ALA A 160 14.75 20.00 10.38
C ALA A 160 14.52 19.66 11.87
N ILE A 161 13.56 18.76 12.14
CA ILE A 161 13.31 18.23 13.49
C ILE A 161 14.27 17.05 13.70
N SER A 162 15.11 17.15 14.71
CA SER A 162 16.05 16.08 15.06
C SER A 162 15.34 14.92 15.77
N ALA A 163 15.97 13.73 15.79
CA ALA A 163 15.46 12.59 16.55
C ALA A 163 15.27 12.92 18.04
N LYS A 164 16.21 13.68 18.64
CA LYS A 164 16.12 14.13 20.02
C LYS A 164 14.91 15.05 20.23
N GLU A 165 14.74 16.04 19.39
CA GLU A 165 13.62 16.97 19.47
C GLU A 165 12.28 16.24 19.33
N LEU A 166 12.17 15.28 18.40
CA LEU A 166 10.97 14.45 18.26
C LEU A 166 10.72 13.66 19.54
N THR A 167 11.75 13.04 20.11
CA THR A 167 11.61 12.30 21.39
C THR A 167 11.12 13.19 22.51
N ASP A 168 11.65 14.39 22.62
CA ASP A 168 11.24 15.36 23.65
C ASP A 168 9.76 15.80 23.45
N ARG A 169 9.33 16.01 22.20
CA ARG A 169 7.94 16.32 21.85
C ARG A 169 6.98 15.17 22.18
N VAL A 170 7.37 13.95 21.80
CA VAL A 170 6.58 12.74 22.09
C VAL A 170 6.47 12.51 23.61
N ALA A 171 7.56 12.66 24.34
CA ALA A 171 7.56 12.55 25.82
C ALA A 171 6.65 13.59 26.48
N SER A 172 6.69 14.84 26.00
CA SER A 172 5.83 15.92 26.49
C SER A 172 4.36 15.63 26.23
N ALA A 173 4.01 15.17 25.02
CA ALA A 173 2.64 14.76 24.68
C ALA A 173 2.18 13.56 25.54
N ALA A 174 3.07 12.59 25.76
CA ALA A 174 2.80 11.44 26.62
C ALA A 174 2.53 11.86 28.08
N GLN A 175 3.30 12.83 28.60
CA GLN A 175 3.08 13.35 29.94
C GLN A 175 1.66 13.94 30.06
N VAL A 176 1.17 14.69 29.07
CA VAL A 176 -0.20 15.23 29.06
C VAL A 176 -1.21 14.09 29.12
N VAL A 177 -1.08 13.08 28.26
CA VAL A 177 -2.01 11.93 28.21
C VAL A 177 -2.00 11.14 29.52
N TYR A 178 -0.80 10.83 30.05
CA TYR A 178 -0.67 10.03 31.26
C TYR A 178 -0.99 10.80 32.56
N SER A 179 -1.10 12.13 32.52
CA SER A 179 -1.63 12.91 33.62
C SER A 179 -3.14 12.68 33.86
N SER A 180 -3.85 12.19 32.84
CA SER A 180 -5.25 11.78 32.95
C SER A 180 -5.38 10.49 33.78
N PRO A 181 -6.47 10.31 34.57
CA PRO A 181 -6.74 9.06 35.29
C PRO A 181 -6.73 7.85 34.35
N ALA A 182 -6.20 6.72 34.81
CA ALA A 182 -6.16 5.50 34.01
C ALA A 182 -7.56 5.07 33.55
N SER A 183 -8.56 5.18 34.40
CA SER A 183 -9.95 4.85 34.09
C SER A 183 -10.52 5.63 32.91
N VAL A 184 -10.09 6.88 32.70
CA VAL A 184 -10.52 7.67 31.54
C VAL A 184 -9.87 7.12 30.25
N ARG A 185 -8.59 6.80 30.27
CA ARG A 185 -7.90 6.22 29.15
C ARG A 185 -8.46 4.84 28.81
N ASP A 186 -8.71 4.00 29.78
CA ASP A 186 -9.29 2.67 29.59
C ASP A 186 -10.69 2.75 28.97
N GLU A 187 -11.47 3.79 29.32
CA GLU A 187 -12.78 4.01 28.72
C GLU A 187 -12.69 4.39 27.22
N TYR A 188 -11.70 5.20 26.81
CA TYR A 188 -11.45 5.48 25.40
C TYR A 188 -11.10 4.21 24.63
N VAL A 189 -10.27 3.33 25.21
CA VAL A 189 -9.94 2.04 24.60
C VAL A 189 -11.21 1.18 24.50
N ARG A 190 -11.99 1.10 25.57
CA ARG A 190 -13.18 0.26 25.62
C ARG A 190 -14.27 0.71 24.66
N MET A 191 -14.54 2.02 24.58
CA MET A 191 -15.62 2.58 23.76
C MET A 191 -15.25 2.72 22.28
N TYR A 192 -14.02 3.13 22.00
CA TYR A 192 -13.62 3.57 20.67
C TYR A 192 -12.36 2.88 20.15
N GLY A 193 -11.74 1.99 20.91
CA GLY A 193 -10.47 1.39 20.53
C GLY A 193 -9.32 2.41 20.42
N ILE A 194 -9.47 3.61 20.98
CA ILE A 194 -8.47 4.66 20.97
C ILE A 194 -7.46 4.40 22.07
N SER A 195 -6.24 4.04 21.71
CA SER A 195 -5.14 3.80 22.64
C SER A 195 -4.55 5.09 23.20
N SER A 196 -3.76 4.98 24.28
CA SER A 196 -2.96 6.13 24.75
C SER A 196 -2.02 6.65 23.68
N GLY A 197 -1.46 5.76 22.83
CA GLY A 197 -0.62 6.15 21.69
C GLY A 197 -1.36 6.98 20.65
N ASP A 198 -2.63 6.66 20.36
CA ASP A 198 -3.47 7.46 19.46
C ASP A 198 -3.73 8.87 20.03
N LEU A 199 -3.95 8.96 21.34
CA LEU A 199 -4.12 10.26 22.01
C LEU A 199 -2.82 11.08 21.97
N ILE A 200 -1.67 10.46 22.23
CA ILE A 200 -0.35 11.10 22.11
C ILE A 200 -0.12 11.58 20.68
N ALA A 201 -0.46 10.77 19.70
CA ALA A 201 -0.38 11.14 18.26
C ALA A 201 -1.24 12.37 17.95
N GLY A 202 -2.45 12.44 18.52
CA GLY A 202 -3.34 13.59 18.38
C GLY A 202 -2.75 14.91 18.92
N PHE A 203 -1.97 14.85 20.00
CA PHE A 203 -1.24 16.01 20.52
C PHE A 203 0.01 16.35 19.68
N LEU A 204 0.66 15.32 19.11
CA LEU A 204 1.90 15.48 18.34
C LEU A 204 1.63 16.08 16.97
N ASP A 205 0.67 15.54 16.24
CA ASP A 205 0.27 15.97 14.89
C ASP A 205 -1.24 15.71 14.67
N PRO A 206 -2.09 16.65 15.06
CA PRO A 206 -3.55 16.49 14.93
C PRO A 206 -4.01 16.18 13.50
N LYS A 207 -3.37 16.78 12.49
CA LYS A 207 -3.79 16.60 11.09
C LYS A 207 -3.60 15.18 10.58
N VAL A 208 -2.54 14.51 11.03
CA VAL A 208 -2.24 13.12 10.65
C VAL A 208 -2.98 12.14 11.57
N ALA A 209 -3.13 12.46 12.84
CA ALA A 209 -3.78 11.60 13.82
C ALA A 209 -5.31 11.56 13.69
N GLU A 210 -5.94 12.67 13.30
CA GLU A 210 -7.39 12.77 13.20
C GLU A 210 -8.03 11.70 12.31
N PRO A 211 -7.57 11.44 11.07
CA PRO A 211 -8.12 10.37 10.26
C PRO A 211 -7.97 8.97 10.87
N ILE A 212 -6.88 8.74 11.61
CA ILE A 212 -6.64 7.49 12.32
C ILE A 212 -7.67 7.28 13.44
N ILE A 213 -7.88 8.33 14.24
CA ILE A 213 -8.85 8.33 15.32
C ILE A 213 -10.27 8.15 14.78
N GLN A 214 -10.64 8.90 13.74
CA GLN A 214 -11.93 8.78 13.08
C GLN A 214 -12.19 7.35 12.59
N LYS A 215 -11.19 6.73 11.96
CA LYS A 215 -11.29 5.33 11.51
C LYS A 215 -11.52 4.37 12.68
N ARG A 216 -10.86 4.56 13.83
CA ARG A 216 -11.07 3.73 15.01
C ARG A 216 -12.48 3.90 15.58
N VAL A 217 -12.96 5.14 15.65
CA VAL A 217 -14.34 5.45 16.10
C VAL A 217 -15.34 4.77 15.15
N ALA A 218 -15.17 4.91 13.84
CA ALA A 218 -16.04 4.27 12.85
C ALA A 218 -16.02 2.73 12.99
N THR A 219 -14.84 2.12 13.19
CA THR A 219 -14.71 0.67 13.39
C THR A 219 -15.44 0.22 14.65
N ALA A 220 -15.29 0.94 15.78
CA ALA A 220 -16.01 0.64 17.02
C ALA A 220 -17.52 0.81 16.87
N THR A 221 -17.97 1.84 16.13
CA THR A 221 -19.39 2.08 15.81
C THR A 221 -19.98 0.89 15.04
N VAL A 222 -19.27 0.39 14.02
CA VAL A 222 -19.69 -0.79 13.24
C VAL A 222 -19.74 -2.03 14.13
N GLY A 223 -18.68 -2.27 14.94
CA GLY A 223 -18.61 -3.42 15.85
C GLY A 223 -19.73 -3.41 16.92
N GLY A 224 -20.02 -2.24 17.47
CA GLY A 224 -21.13 -2.04 18.41
C GLY A 224 -22.47 -2.32 17.77
N ALA A 225 -22.72 -1.76 16.59
CA ALA A 225 -23.96 -1.98 15.84
C ALA A 225 -24.15 -3.46 15.46
N ALA A 226 -23.08 -4.16 15.02
CA ALA A 226 -23.14 -5.59 14.74
C ALA A 226 -23.54 -6.39 15.98
N LYS A 227 -22.87 -6.11 17.13
CA LYS A 227 -23.13 -6.79 18.40
C LYS A 227 -24.58 -6.60 18.85
N ASP A 228 -25.11 -5.39 18.76
CA ASP A 228 -26.48 -5.08 19.19
C ASP A 228 -27.52 -5.73 18.29
N GLN A 229 -27.19 -6.01 17.01
CA GLN A 229 -28.00 -6.81 16.11
C GLN A 229 -27.73 -8.32 16.18
N GLY A 230 -26.90 -8.78 17.12
CA GLY A 230 -26.57 -10.20 17.29
C GLY A 230 -25.71 -10.79 16.17
N VAL A 231 -25.06 -9.95 15.37
CA VAL A 231 -24.17 -10.37 14.28
C VAL A 231 -22.73 -10.42 14.79
N GLN A 232 -22.09 -11.58 14.62
CA GLN A 232 -20.66 -11.72 14.94
C GLN A 232 -19.83 -11.27 13.74
N THR A 233 -18.97 -10.30 13.94
CA THR A 233 -18.04 -9.78 12.95
C THR A 233 -16.60 -9.85 13.45
N SER A 234 -15.68 -10.18 12.58
CA SER A 234 -14.25 -10.06 12.85
C SER A 234 -13.82 -8.58 12.81
N LEU A 235 -12.69 -8.27 13.46
CA LEU A 235 -12.09 -6.93 13.37
C LEU A 235 -11.81 -6.51 11.92
N ALA A 236 -11.40 -7.45 11.06
CA ALA A 236 -11.13 -7.17 9.64
C ALA A 236 -12.41 -6.74 8.90
N GLU A 237 -13.54 -7.41 9.15
CA GLU A 237 -14.83 -7.04 8.58
C GLU A 237 -15.32 -5.69 9.12
N GLN A 238 -15.14 -5.41 10.41
CA GLN A 238 -15.46 -4.12 11.01
C GLN A 238 -14.66 -2.98 10.36
N ILE A 239 -13.34 -3.19 10.18
CA ILE A 239 -12.48 -2.21 9.50
C ILE A 239 -12.88 -2.02 8.03
N ALA A 240 -13.24 -3.10 7.33
CA ALA A 240 -13.65 -3.04 5.93
C ALA A 240 -15.00 -2.34 5.74
N THR A 241 -15.91 -2.46 6.71
CA THR A 241 -17.22 -1.81 6.70
C THR A 241 -17.15 -0.36 7.18
N ALA A 242 -16.18 -0.03 8.04
CA ALA A 242 -16.04 1.30 8.64
C ALA A 242 -15.64 2.34 7.60
N THR A 243 -16.55 3.21 7.22
CA THR A 243 -16.28 4.45 6.48
C THR A 243 -16.28 5.63 7.44
N PRO A 244 -15.54 6.73 7.17
CA PRO A 244 -15.48 7.89 8.08
C PRO A 244 -16.86 8.45 8.44
N ASP A 245 -17.82 8.35 7.55
CA ASP A 245 -19.15 8.95 7.68
C ASP A 245 -20.23 7.94 8.14
N ILE A 246 -19.85 6.69 8.42
CA ILE A 246 -20.84 5.69 8.83
C ILE A 246 -21.41 6.02 10.20
N THR A 247 -22.72 6.16 10.29
CA THR A 247 -23.41 6.37 11.56
C THR A 247 -23.79 5.03 12.18
N TYR A 248 -23.97 5.02 13.51
CA TYR A 248 -24.46 3.84 14.21
C TYR A 248 -25.81 3.33 13.62
N THR A 249 -26.74 4.24 13.32
CA THR A 249 -28.04 3.88 12.75
C THR A 249 -27.90 3.18 11.39
N GLN A 250 -27.04 3.69 10.50
CA GLN A 250 -26.78 3.06 9.20
C GLN A 250 -26.15 1.67 9.35
N ALA A 251 -25.17 1.53 10.24
CA ALA A 251 -24.55 0.24 10.51
C ALA A 251 -25.57 -0.75 11.12
N ALA A 252 -26.36 -0.32 12.09
CA ALA A 252 -27.37 -1.16 12.73
C ALA A 252 -28.46 -1.61 11.75
N GLN A 253 -28.93 -0.73 10.87
CA GLN A 253 -29.89 -1.08 9.81
C GLN A 253 -29.28 -2.11 8.84
N GLY A 254 -28.05 -1.91 8.39
CA GLY A 254 -27.36 -2.86 7.52
C GLY A 254 -27.20 -4.24 8.17
N PHE A 255 -26.81 -4.31 9.44
CA PHE A 255 -26.72 -5.59 10.16
C PHE A 255 -28.07 -6.23 10.43
N ALA A 256 -29.12 -5.46 10.70
CA ALA A 256 -30.48 -5.99 10.83
C ALA A 256 -30.96 -6.61 9.50
N GLU A 257 -30.68 -5.98 8.37
CA GLU A 257 -30.97 -6.52 7.04
C GLU A 257 -30.16 -7.80 6.78
N ALA A 258 -28.85 -7.76 7.04
CA ALA A 258 -27.97 -8.92 6.91
C ALA A 258 -28.46 -10.11 7.77
N GLN A 259 -28.91 -9.85 9.00
CA GLN A 259 -29.45 -10.89 9.87
C GLN A 259 -30.74 -11.51 9.27
N GLN A 260 -31.68 -10.70 8.80
CA GLN A 260 -32.91 -11.19 8.19
C GLN A 260 -32.63 -12.02 6.91
N LEU A 261 -31.75 -11.52 6.05
CA LEU A 261 -31.34 -12.23 4.83
C LEU A 261 -30.57 -13.53 5.16
N GLY A 262 -29.68 -13.47 6.15
CA GLY A 262 -28.86 -14.60 6.57
C GLY A 262 -29.71 -15.73 7.16
N VAL A 263 -30.62 -15.45 8.09
CA VAL A 263 -31.51 -16.44 8.69
C VAL A 263 -32.41 -17.12 7.64
N ARG A 264 -32.93 -16.35 6.66
CA ARG A 264 -33.68 -16.92 5.54
C ARG A 264 -32.76 -17.78 4.65
N GLY A 265 -31.56 -17.30 4.37
CA GLY A 265 -30.57 -18.00 3.56
C GLY A 265 -30.13 -19.31 4.19
N GLU A 266 -29.88 -19.37 5.50
CA GLU A 266 -29.53 -20.60 6.23
C GLU A 266 -30.61 -21.67 6.11
N ARG A 267 -31.90 -21.29 6.19
CA ARG A 267 -32.99 -22.22 5.99
C ARG A 267 -33.01 -22.80 4.55
N LEU A 268 -32.78 -21.95 3.56
CA LEU A 268 -32.70 -22.41 2.17
C LEU A 268 -31.43 -23.25 1.92
N SER A 269 -30.31 -22.87 2.55
CA SER A 269 -29.05 -23.60 2.49
C SER A 269 -29.17 -25.01 3.05
N SER A 270 -29.90 -25.19 4.13
CA SER A 270 -30.17 -26.52 4.72
C SER A 270 -31.01 -27.44 3.83
N ILE A 271 -31.85 -26.86 2.96
CA ILE A 271 -32.69 -27.60 2.03
C ILE A 271 -31.96 -27.91 0.74
N TYR A 272 -31.22 -26.94 0.19
CA TYR A 272 -30.69 -27.01 -1.17
C TYR A 272 -29.16 -27.20 -1.26
N GLY A 273 -28.44 -27.19 -0.11
CA GLY A 273 -27.02 -27.52 -0.03
C GLY A 273 -26.04 -26.42 -0.46
N ASP A 274 -26.51 -25.23 -0.80
CA ASP A 274 -25.64 -24.08 -1.11
C ASP A 274 -25.50 -23.19 0.14
N GLN A 275 -24.26 -22.84 0.51
CA GLN A 275 -23.99 -22.05 1.74
C GLN A 275 -24.33 -20.57 1.53
N TYR A 276 -25.29 -20.08 2.28
CA TYR A 276 -25.61 -18.65 2.45
C TYR A 276 -26.18 -18.44 3.85
N GLY A 277 -25.46 -17.71 4.68
CA GLY A 277 -25.83 -17.38 6.05
C GLY A 277 -25.67 -15.89 6.36
N ILE A 278 -25.59 -15.58 7.64
CA ILE A 278 -25.43 -14.20 8.12
C ILE A 278 -24.11 -13.58 7.62
N GLN A 279 -23.04 -14.37 7.50
CA GLN A 279 -21.75 -13.88 7.01
C GLN A 279 -21.83 -13.46 5.56
N GLU A 280 -22.37 -14.30 4.67
CA GLU A 280 -22.57 -13.98 3.26
C GLU A 280 -23.53 -12.81 3.08
N ALA A 281 -24.58 -12.74 3.88
CA ALA A 281 -25.52 -11.63 3.90
C ALA A 281 -24.82 -10.31 4.32
N THR A 282 -23.96 -10.35 5.32
CA THR A 282 -23.15 -9.19 5.76
C THR A 282 -22.21 -8.73 4.64
N GLN A 283 -21.51 -9.67 3.99
CA GLN A 283 -20.64 -9.34 2.87
C GLN A 283 -21.40 -8.67 1.73
N GLU A 284 -22.59 -9.18 1.38
CA GLU A 284 -23.43 -8.61 0.36
C GLU A 284 -23.95 -7.22 0.74
N THR A 285 -24.47 -7.06 1.95
CA THR A 285 -25.09 -5.80 2.41
C THR A 285 -24.09 -4.65 2.46
N PHE A 286 -22.84 -4.94 2.89
CA PHE A 286 -21.81 -3.92 3.02
C PHE A 286 -20.82 -3.90 1.86
N GLY A 287 -21.04 -4.69 0.79
CA GLY A 287 -20.15 -4.71 -0.37
C GLY A 287 -18.72 -5.20 -0.08
N LEU A 288 -18.56 -6.11 0.88
CA LEU A 288 -17.26 -6.60 1.32
C LEU A 288 -16.69 -7.64 0.35
N ALA A 289 -15.44 -8.05 0.59
CA ALA A 289 -14.82 -9.16 -0.14
C ALA A 289 -15.70 -10.42 -0.04
N GLY A 290 -16.14 -10.95 -1.18
CA GLY A 290 -17.09 -12.07 -1.23
C GLY A 290 -18.52 -11.70 -1.59
N ALA A 291 -18.89 -10.42 -1.59
CA ALA A 291 -20.26 -9.95 -1.91
C ALA A 291 -20.81 -10.49 -3.23
N ALA A 292 -20.04 -10.49 -4.30
CA ALA A 292 -20.45 -11.01 -5.61
C ALA A 292 -20.76 -12.52 -5.57
N LYS A 293 -19.97 -13.28 -4.80
CA LYS A 293 -20.20 -14.72 -4.59
C LYS A 293 -21.47 -14.94 -3.76
N ALA A 294 -21.65 -14.17 -2.69
CA ALA A 294 -22.84 -14.20 -1.84
C ALA A 294 -24.12 -13.91 -2.64
N GLU A 295 -24.12 -12.84 -3.45
CA GLU A 295 -25.24 -12.49 -4.32
C GLU A 295 -25.56 -13.59 -5.34
N THR A 296 -24.55 -14.19 -5.95
CA THR A 296 -24.73 -15.32 -6.89
C THR A 296 -25.36 -16.50 -6.19
N THR A 297 -24.90 -16.85 -4.98
CA THR A 297 -25.46 -17.95 -4.20
C THR A 297 -26.91 -17.67 -3.79
N LYS A 298 -27.22 -16.44 -3.35
CA LYS A 298 -28.59 -16.02 -3.04
C LYS A 298 -29.51 -16.17 -4.24
N LYS A 299 -29.12 -15.71 -5.44
CA LYS A 299 -29.89 -15.87 -6.67
C LYS A 299 -30.13 -17.34 -7.01
N LYS A 300 -29.13 -18.20 -6.83
CA LYS A 300 -29.23 -19.63 -7.05
C LYS A 300 -30.24 -20.30 -6.10
N LEU A 301 -30.17 -19.98 -4.81
CA LEU A 301 -31.09 -20.47 -3.79
C LEU A 301 -32.56 -20.03 -4.11
N ALA A 302 -32.75 -18.77 -4.44
CA ALA A 302 -34.04 -18.23 -4.81
C ALA A 302 -34.62 -18.89 -6.10
N SER A 303 -33.74 -19.25 -7.04
CA SER A 303 -34.17 -19.99 -8.26
C SER A 303 -34.58 -21.41 -7.92
N LYS A 304 -33.87 -22.12 -7.04
CA LYS A 304 -34.25 -23.47 -6.57
C LYS A 304 -35.56 -23.45 -5.79
N GLU A 305 -35.75 -22.45 -4.91
CA GLU A 305 -37.00 -22.23 -4.17
C GLU A 305 -38.19 -22.05 -5.15
N ARG A 306 -38.07 -21.15 -6.14
CA ARG A 306 -39.11 -20.94 -7.16
C ARG A 306 -39.40 -22.19 -7.97
N ALA A 307 -38.38 -22.95 -8.39
CA ALA A 307 -38.55 -24.19 -9.14
C ALA A 307 -39.32 -25.25 -8.32
N ALA A 308 -39.02 -25.34 -7.02
CA ALA A 308 -39.71 -26.25 -6.12
C ALA A 308 -41.22 -25.89 -5.97
N PHE A 309 -41.53 -24.62 -5.85
CA PHE A 309 -42.93 -24.17 -5.74
C PHE A 309 -43.68 -24.19 -7.09
N SER A 310 -43.01 -23.93 -8.21
CA SER A 310 -43.64 -24.00 -9.55
C SER A 310 -43.88 -25.43 -10.01
N GLY A 311 -43.12 -26.40 -9.49
CA GLY A 311 -43.31 -27.83 -9.77
C GLY A 311 -44.45 -28.49 -8.95
N SER A 312 -44.86 -27.87 -7.82
CA SER A 312 -45.88 -28.42 -6.90
C SER A 312 -47.31 -27.90 -7.14
N SER A 313 -47.50 -26.92 -8.00
CA SER A 313 -48.86 -26.40 -8.34
C SER A 313 -49.49 -27.13 -9.53
N GLY A 314 -49.19 -28.43 -9.67
CA GLY A 314 -49.79 -29.28 -10.67
C GLY A 314 -51.21 -29.76 -10.31
N ILE A 315 -52.12 -28.89 -9.93
CA ILE A 315 -53.56 -29.11 -10.17
C ILE A 315 -53.73 -28.85 -11.67
N ARG A 316 -53.68 -29.92 -12.44
CA ARG A 316 -54.07 -29.86 -13.85
C ARG A 316 -55.51 -29.37 -13.89
N ALA A 317 -55.74 -28.19 -14.45
CA ALA A 317 -57.06 -27.66 -14.73
C ALA A 317 -57.90 -28.56 -15.70
N GLY A 318 -57.42 -29.75 -16.00
CA GLY A 318 -58.10 -30.76 -16.84
C GLY A 318 -58.94 -31.81 -16.11
N SER A 319 -58.88 -31.88 -14.74
CA SER A 319 -59.65 -32.90 -14.01
C SER A 319 -60.97 -32.40 -13.44
N LEU A 320 -61.29 -31.11 -13.59
CA LEU A 320 -62.62 -30.55 -13.19
C LEU A 320 -63.60 -30.31 -14.36
N ALA A 321 -63.24 -30.73 -15.59
CA ALA A 321 -64.08 -30.52 -16.78
C ALA A 321 -64.73 -31.79 -17.26
N GLN A 322 -64.77 -32.88 -16.47
CA GLN A 322 -65.28 -34.16 -16.97
C GLN A 322 -66.42 -34.81 -16.14
N ASP A 323 -67.23 -34.05 -15.41
CA ASP A 323 -68.37 -34.60 -14.76
C ASP A 323 -69.60 -33.68 -14.86
N ASN A 324 -69.98 -33.27 -16.10
CA ASN A 324 -71.30 -32.72 -16.36
C ASN A 324 -71.77 -33.12 -17.74
N LYS A 325 -71.83 -34.43 -18.00
CA LYS A 325 -72.68 -35.01 -19.06
C LYS A 325 -73.16 -36.36 -18.59
N SER A 326 -74.23 -36.34 -17.83
CA SER A 326 -75.32 -37.35 -17.85
C SER A 326 -76.39 -36.98 -16.83
N LEU A 327 -77.39 -36.33 -17.27
CA LEU A 327 -78.82 -36.58 -17.17
C LEU A 327 -79.61 -35.35 -17.65
#